data_8fac8d10d87c5f82ed151f0b9242099e
#
_entry.id   8fac8d10d87c5f82ed151f0b9242099e
#
_cell.length_a   1.000
_cell.length_b   1.000
_cell.length_c   1.000
_cell.angle_alpha   90.00
_cell.angle_beta   90.00
_cell.angle_gamma   90.00
#
_symmetry.space_group_name_H-M   'P 1'
#
loop_
_entity.id
_entity.type
_entity.pdbx_description
1 polymer ?
#
loop_
_entity_poly.entity_id
_entity_poly.type
_entity_poly.pdbx_seq_one_letter_code
_entity_poly.pdbx_strand_id
1 'polypeptide(L)'
;MKKILATILALVMALALCTTSWADGEGEGGTTPSASTTVVAKIGEQGYATLQAAVGAATAGQTIVLVADTAEDITVASGKDITIDLNGKTVKNVTSDTITVALGAKLTIIGTGTVDNVTHGKAALINNGTATLDGGTYMRSQEDDGNSKDSPGKNSYYTIVNASGAAMMINAGVSVTNKGNFSSMIRNGGTGAAIATMTINGGTFNGGINSVKNDSTGVLTINDGNFSNTSQYVIMNWHQATINNGTFQANGTAKAVLFTSKYEGATADGELTVNNGTFIRTSDAQKMIRDYYDEDNKGTAAISGGTFKDAAGKAVDVSAYLVAGKQQNSDGSVGNKSYYYYPSTSDTTTSTTTKGSPKTFDAGVGIYAVTAVLSVTGMAWTAKKRH
;
A
#
# COMPACT_ATOMS: atom_id res chain seq x y z
N MET A 1 -19.12 43.80 -14.54
CA MET A 1 -20.20 43.46 -15.47
C MET A 1 -20.47 41.98 -15.26
N LYS A 2 -21.27 41.66 -14.36
CA LYS A 2 -22.62 41.10 -14.24
C LYS A 2 -23.00 40.17 -15.38
N LYS A 3 -23.38 38.93 -14.95
CA LYS A 3 -23.98 37.80 -15.70
C LYS A 3 -22.98 36.78 -16.16
N ILE A 4 -22.77 35.76 -15.33
CA ILE A 4 -22.88 34.30 -15.56
C ILE A 4 -22.82 33.66 -14.16
N LEU A 5 -23.95 33.64 -13.50
CA LEU A 5 -24.18 32.88 -12.28
C LEU A 5 -25.64 32.45 -12.35
N ALA A 6 -25.90 31.29 -12.87
CA ALA A 6 -27.15 30.55 -12.73
C ALA A 6 -27.31 29.54 -13.86
N THR A 7 -26.70 28.36 -13.74
CA THR A 7 -27.20 27.14 -14.39
C THR A 7 -26.44 25.90 -13.84
N ILE A 8 -26.46 25.71 -12.54
CA ILE A 8 -26.19 24.39 -11.93
C ILE A 8 -27.02 24.33 -10.65
N LEU A 9 -28.32 24.16 -10.79
CA LEU A 9 -29.17 23.73 -9.69
C LEU A 9 -30.53 23.27 -10.22
N ALA A 10 -30.59 22.15 -10.85
CA ALA A 10 -31.85 21.45 -11.13
C ALA A 10 -31.56 20.07 -11.69
N LEU A 11 -31.11 19.14 -10.88
CA LEU A 11 -31.36 17.69 -11.10
C LEU A 11 -31.00 16.89 -9.84
N VAL A 12 -31.65 17.17 -8.75
CA VAL A 12 -31.74 16.20 -7.62
C VAL A 12 -33.01 16.52 -6.90
N MET A 13 -34.08 15.80 -7.17
CA MET A 13 -35.17 15.43 -6.27
C MET A 13 -36.19 14.61 -7.02
N ALA A 14 -35.95 13.31 -7.13
CA ALA A 14 -37.02 12.36 -7.19
C ALA A 14 -37.02 11.61 -5.85
N LEU A 15 -37.47 12.28 -4.79
CA LEU A 15 -37.89 11.61 -3.57
C LEU A 15 -39.19 10.88 -3.88
N ALA A 16 -39.10 9.57 -4.10
CA ALA A 16 -40.30 8.74 -4.01
C ALA A 16 -40.62 8.51 -2.53
N LEU A 17 -41.39 9.41 -1.94
CA LEU A 17 -42.14 9.11 -0.72
C LEU A 17 -43.24 8.10 -1.07
N CYS A 18 -43.06 6.88 -0.67
CA CYS A 18 -44.12 5.89 -0.65
C CYS A 18 -45.01 6.17 0.58
N THR A 19 -46.03 7.01 0.43
CA THR A 19 -47.11 7.09 1.40
C THR A 19 -48.09 5.98 1.10
N THR A 20 -48.25 5.01 2.01
CA THR A 20 -49.35 4.05 2.00
C THR A 20 -50.64 4.79 2.33
N SER A 21 -51.47 5.10 1.31
CA SER A 21 -52.86 5.46 1.54
C SER A 21 -53.70 4.20 1.47
N TRP A 22 -54.39 3.90 2.56
CA TRP A 22 -55.49 2.94 2.57
C TRP A 22 -56.73 3.66 2.02
N ALA A 23 -57.21 3.22 0.89
CA ALA A 23 -58.54 3.56 0.42
C ALA A 23 -59.18 2.28 -0.11
N ASP A 24 -60.25 1.85 0.54
CA ASP A 24 -61.16 0.84 0.05
C ASP A 24 -61.85 1.33 -1.23
N GLY A 25 -61.84 0.51 -2.27
CA GLY A 25 -62.55 0.76 -3.50
C GLY A 25 -62.34 -0.35 -4.49
N GLU A 26 -63.35 -1.23 -4.64
CA GLU A 26 -63.41 -2.27 -5.66
C GLU A 26 -63.37 -1.67 -7.06
N GLY A 27 -62.44 -2.14 -7.90
CA GLY A 27 -62.35 -1.78 -9.29
C GLY A 27 -61.31 -2.68 -10.00
N GLU A 28 -61.83 -3.62 -10.83
CA GLU A 28 -61.03 -4.41 -11.74
C GLU A 28 -60.20 -3.51 -12.68
N GLY A 29 -58.90 -3.70 -12.71
CA GLY A 29 -58.05 -2.98 -13.65
C GLY A 29 -56.57 -3.31 -13.48
N GLY A 30 -56.08 -4.13 -14.38
CA GLY A 30 -54.69 -4.29 -14.82
C GLY A 30 -53.59 -4.06 -13.78
N THR A 31 -53.06 -5.13 -13.23
CA THR A 31 -51.75 -5.08 -12.51
C THR A 31 -50.66 -4.75 -13.49
N THR A 32 -50.29 -3.47 -13.57
CA THR A 32 -48.95 -3.08 -14.10
C THR A 32 -47.94 -3.73 -13.17
N PRO A 33 -47.01 -4.54 -13.70
CA PRO A 33 -45.92 -5.07 -12.87
C PRO A 33 -45.15 -3.90 -12.30
N SER A 34 -45.18 -3.72 -10.98
CA SER A 34 -44.21 -2.83 -10.31
C SER A 34 -42.83 -3.33 -10.70
N ALA A 35 -42.11 -2.52 -11.47
CA ALA A 35 -40.75 -2.84 -11.82
C ALA A 35 -39.99 -3.04 -10.52
N SER A 36 -39.63 -4.28 -10.22
CA SER A 36 -38.75 -4.62 -9.11
C SER A 36 -37.43 -3.93 -9.36
N THR A 37 -37.22 -2.82 -8.70
CA THR A 37 -35.92 -2.14 -8.75
C THR A 37 -34.89 -3.07 -8.13
N THR A 38 -33.95 -3.56 -8.93
CA THR A 38 -32.84 -4.40 -8.47
C THR A 38 -32.06 -3.64 -7.40
N VAL A 39 -31.99 -4.20 -6.21
CA VAL A 39 -31.17 -3.62 -5.13
C VAL A 39 -29.71 -3.97 -5.40
N VAL A 40 -28.84 -2.95 -5.45
CA VAL A 40 -27.40 -3.09 -5.67
C VAL A 40 -26.62 -3.03 -4.35
N ALA A 41 -27.06 -2.16 -3.44
CA ALA A 41 -26.37 -1.96 -2.17
C ALA A 41 -27.39 -1.78 -1.03
N LYS A 42 -26.97 -2.06 0.20
CA LYS A 42 -27.75 -1.88 1.42
C LYS A 42 -27.00 -1.09 2.49
N ILE A 43 -27.75 -0.32 3.29
CA ILE A 43 -27.31 0.22 4.57
C ILE A 43 -28.28 -0.34 5.62
N GLY A 44 -27.82 -1.28 6.45
CA GLY A 44 -28.74 -2.09 7.27
C GLY A 44 -29.76 -2.80 6.39
N GLU A 45 -31.05 -2.63 6.67
CA GLU A 45 -32.15 -3.22 5.88
C GLU A 45 -32.55 -2.36 4.66
N GLN A 46 -32.13 -1.10 4.59
CA GLN A 46 -32.49 -0.20 3.51
C GLN A 46 -31.73 -0.53 2.23
N GLY A 47 -32.46 -0.89 1.17
CA GLY A 47 -31.92 -1.17 -0.16
C GLY A 47 -31.80 0.10 -1.02
N TYR A 48 -30.79 0.11 -1.89
CA TYR A 48 -30.51 1.16 -2.88
C TYR A 48 -30.30 0.54 -4.25
N ALA A 49 -30.87 1.18 -5.27
CA ALA A 49 -30.78 0.72 -6.65
C ALA A 49 -29.40 0.92 -7.26
N THR A 50 -28.55 1.79 -6.67
CA THR A 50 -27.16 2.05 -7.09
C THR A 50 -26.26 2.16 -5.87
N LEU A 51 -24.96 1.83 -6.03
CA LEU A 51 -23.98 2.04 -4.99
C LEU A 51 -23.78 3.55 -4.70
N GLN A 52 -23.77 4.39 -5.75
CA GLN A 52 -23.62 5.85 -5.58
C GLN A 52 -24.79 6.45 -4.75
N ALA A 53 -26.02 5.93 -4.91
CA ALA A 53 -27.16 6.36 -4.09
C ALA A 53 -26.96 5.99 -2.62
N ALA A 54 -26.47 4.77 -2.34
CA ALA A 54 -26.13 4.34 -0.99
C ALA A 54 -25.01 5.20 -0.38
N VAL A 55 -23.94 5.49 -1.15
CA VAL A 55 -22.84 6.39 -0.74
C VAL A 55 -23.37 7.79 -0.42
N GLY A 56 -24.31 8.30 -1.23
CA GLY A 56 -24.95 9.60 -0.99
C GLY A 56 -25.76 9.62 0.31
N ALA A 57 -26.51 8.55 0.58
CA ALA A 57 -27.41 8.45 1.75
C ALA A 57 -26.63 8.12 3.06
N ALA A 58 -25.52 7.44 2.99
CA ALA A 58 -24.76 7.01 4.16
C ALA A 58 -24.32 8.18 5.04
N THR A 59 -24.50 8.01 6.35
CA THR A 59 -23.97 8.90 7.40
C THR A 59 -22.66 8.34 7.96
N ALA A 60 -21.96 9.17 8.75
CA ALA A 60 -20.64 8.79 9.30
C ALA A 60 -20.71 7.48 10.10
N GLY A 61 -19.72 6.62 9.87
CA GLY A 61 -19.59 5.31 10.52
C GLY A 61 -20.48 4.20 9.96
N GLN A 62 -21.32 4.49 8.95
CA GLN A 62 -22.17 3.45 8.37
C GLN A 62 -21.40 2.59 7.35
N THR A 63 -21.82 1.32 7.30
CA THR A 63 -21.35 0.33 6.32
C THR A 63 -22.39 0.15 5.23
N ILE A 64 -21.94 0.26 3.99
CA ILE A 64 -22.70 -0.04 2.77
C ILE A 64 -22.28 -1.43 2.31
N VAL A 65 -23.21 -2.37 2.23
CA VAL A 65 -22.96 -3.74 1.80
C VAL A 65 -23.42 -3.89 0.35
N LEU A 66 -22.52 -4.29 -0.55
CA LEU A 66 -22.89 -4.66 -1.92
C LEU A 66 -23.65 -5.98 -1.92
N VAL A 67 -24.77 -6.03 -2.65
CA VAL A 67 -25.58 -7.24 -2.81
C VAL A 67 -25.66 -7.71 -4.26
N ALA A 68 -25.25 -6.87 -5.20
CA ALA A 68 -25.09 -7.21 -6.62
C ALA A 68 -23.85 -6.54 -7.20
N ASP A 69 -23.34 -7.06 -8.33
CA ASP A 69 -22.34 -6.39 -9.15
C ASP A 69 -22.91 -5.10 -9.71
N THR A 70 -22.05 -4.11 -9.90
CA THR A 70 -22.46 -2.81 -10.42
C THR A 70 -21.45 -2.23 -11.38
N ALA A 71 -21.94 -1.39 -12.31
CA ALA A 71 -21.12 -0.58 -13.20
C ALA A 71 -21.45 0.89 -12.93
N GLU A 72 -20.60 1.54 -12.13
CA GLU A 72 -20.81 2.92 -11.66
C GLU A 72 -19.46 3.60 -11.45
N ASP A 73 -19.42 4.92 -11.67
CA ASP A 73 -18.31 5.79 -11.27
C ASP A 73 -18.66 6.37 -9.88
N ILE A 74 -18.00 5.90 -8.83
CA ILE A 74 -18.33 6.20 -7.43
C ILE A 74 -17.52 7.40 -6.93
N THR A 75 -18.19 8.36 -6.32
CA THR A 75 -17.55 9.49 -5.61
C THR A 75 -17.97 9.52 -4.16
N VAL A 76 -16.99 9.36 -3.26
CA VAL A 76 -17.16 9.62 -1.83
C VAL A 76 -16.85 11.09 -1.58
N ALA A 77 -17.90 11.87 -1.39
CA ALA A 77 -17.82 13.34 -1.26
C ALA A 77 -17.15 13.77 0.05
N SER A 78 -16.60 14.99 0.06
CA SER A 78 -16.03 15.63 1.25
C SER A 78 -16.99 15.55 2.46
N GLY A 79 -16.45 15.29 3.63
CA GLY A 79 -17.20 15.14 4.89
C GLY A 79 -17.82 13.75 5.11
N LYS A 80 -17.79 12.85 4.13
CA LYS A 80 -18.17 11.45 4.32
C LYS A 80 -17.09 10.68 5.09
N ASP A 81 -17.53 9.80 5.99
CA ASP A 81 -16.71 8.83 6.70
C ASP A 81 -17.48 7.50 6.72
N ILE A 82 -17.23 6.64 5.73
CA ILE A 82 -18.08 5.47 5.44
C ILE A 82 -17.24 4.23 5.15
N THR A 83 -17.87 3.07 5.31
CA THR A 83 -17.32 1.77 4.92
C THR A 83 -18.12 1.20 3.74
N ILE A 84 -17.41 0.64 2.75
CA ILE A 84 -18.00 -0.17 1.69
C ILE A 84 -17.52 -1.62 1.88
N ASP A 85 -18.48 -2.53 2.11
CA ASP A 85 -18.23 -3.97 2.08
C ASP A 85 -18.52 -4.48 0.66
N LEU A 86 -17.48 -4.94 -0.01
CA LEU A 86 -17.57 -5.48 -1.36
C LEU A 86 -18.39 -6.79 -1.39
N ASN A 87 -18.42 -7.54 -0.29
CA ASN A 87 -19.25 -8.75 -0.11
C ASN A 87 -19.21 -9.71 -1.32
N GLY A 88 -18.03 -9.94 -1.88
CA GLY A 88 -17.81 -10.80 -3.04
C GLY A 88 -18.28 -10.23 -4.39
N LYS A 89 -18.68 -8.95 -4.44
CA LYS A 89 -19.20 -8.32 -5.66
C LYS A 89 -18.16 -7.50 -6.40
N THR A 90 -18.48 -7.19 -7.64
CA THR A 90 -17.66 -6.37 -8.52
C THR A 90 -18.23 -4.96 -8.66
N VAL A 91 -17.39 -3.96 -8.41
CA VAL A 91 -17.65 -2.57 -8.82
C VAL A 91 -16.77 -2.28 -10.03
N LYS A 92 -17.39 -2.01 -11.16
CA LYS A 92 -16.72 -1.66 -12.41
C LYS A 92 -17.07 -0.23 -12.79
N ASN A 93 -16.14 0.51 -13.35
CA ASN A 93 -16.43 1.87 -13.79
C ASN A 93 -17.25 1.91 -15.09
N VAL A 94 -17.77 3.09 -15.40
CA VAL A 94 -18.43 3.40 -16.68
C VAL A 94 -17.50 4.20 -17.59
N THR A 95 -17.05 5.38 -17.15
CA THR A 95 -16.24 6.28 -17.97
C THR A 95 -15.12 6.99 -17.21
N SER A 96 -15.16 6.99 -15.88
CA SER A 96 -14.20 7.70 -15.03
C SER A 96 -13.39 6.73 -14.17
N ASP A 97 -12.76 7.24 -13.12
CA ASP A 97 -12.16 6.39 -12.09
C ASP A 97 -13.28 5.61 -11.38
N THR A 98 -13.02 4.35 -11.01
CA THR A 98 -14.08 3.52 -10.43
C THR A 98 -14.52 4.02 -9.08
N ILE A 99 -13.57 4.36 -8.21
CA ILE A 99 -13.85 4.96 -6.89
C ILE A 99 -12.94 6.18 -6.73
N THR A 100 -13.55 7.33 -6.46
CA THR A 100 -12.87 8.57 -6.11
C THR A 100 -13.20 8.96 -4.68
N VAL A 101 -12.19 9.08 -3.82
CA VAL A 101 -12.30 9.62 -2.46
C VAL A 101 -11.92 11.10 -2.50
N ALA A 102 -12.86 11.99 -2.26
CA ALA A 102 -12.63 13.43 -2.31
C ALA A 102 -11.78 13.91 -1.11
N LEU A 103 -11.15 15.07 -1.27
CA LEU A 103 -10.46 15.75 -0.16
C LEU A 103 -11.43 15.95 1.02
N GLY A 104 -11.00 15.57 2.23
CA GLY A 104 -11.81 15.64 3.45
C GLY A 104 -12.81 14.50 3.61
N ALA A 105 -12.83 13.53 2.69
CA ALA A 105 -13.57 12.29 2.86
C ALA A 105 -12.69 11.19 3.47
N LYS A 106 -13.34 10.23 4.14
CA LYS A 106 -12.73 8.98 4.60
C LYS A 106 -13.52 7.80 4.06
N LEU A 107 -12.82 6.85 3.49
CA LEU A 107 -13.37 5.60 2.97
C LEU A 107 -12.61 4.41 3.52
N THR A 108 -13.34 3.43 4.05
CA THR A 108 -12.82 2.09 4.32
C THR A 108 -13.46 1.11 3.33
N ILE A 109 -12.66 0.26 2.68
CA ILE A 109 -13.16 -0.83 1.84
C ILE A 109 -12.78 -2.14 2.51
N ILE A 110 -13.79 -2.98 2.74
CA ILE A 110 -13.65 -4.29 3.39
C ILE A 110 -14.23 -5.41 2.53
N GLY A 111 -14.01 -6.64 2.97
CA GLY A 111 -14.56 -7.84 2.35
C GLY A 111 -13.81 -8.29 1.09
N THR A 112 -14.20 -9.44 0.57
CA THR A 112 -13.77 -9.93 -0.73
C THR A 112 -14.57 -9.27 -1.84
N GLY A 113 -14.03 -9.20 -3.04
CA GLY A 113 -14.72 -8.60 -4.19
C GLY A 113 -13.70 -7.89 -5.10
N THR A 114 -14.19 -7.22 -6.13
CA THR A 114 -13.32 -6.60 -7.14
C THR A 114 -13.69 -5.15 -7.40
N VAL A 115 -12.68 -4.29 -7.46
CA VAL A 115 -12.79 -2.92 -7.97
C VAL A 115 -11.98 -2.87 -9.26
N ASP A 116 -12.68 -2.80 -10.39
CA ASP A 116 -12.10 -2.88 -11.74
C ASP A 116 -12.28 -1.57 -12.50
N ASN A 117 -11.24 -1.13 -13.18
CA ASN A 117 -11.33 -0.02 -14.13
C ASN A 117 -10.98 -0.45 -15.53
N VAL A 118 -11.87 -0.17 -16.48
CA VAL A 118 -11.72 -0.55 -17.90
C VAL A 118 -11.54 0.64 -18.83
N THR A 119 -11.41 1.85 -18.30
CA THR A 119 -11.28 3.06 -19.06
C THR A 119 -9.81 3.48 -19.18
N HIS A 120 -9.37 3.82 -20.40
CA HIS A 120 -8.02 4.34 -20.63
C HIS A 120 -7.74 5.58 -19.80
N GLY A 121 -6.57 5.63 -19.16
CA GLY A 121 -6.12 6.77 -18.34
C GLY A 121 -6.88 6.98 -17.03
N LYS A 122 -7.62 5.96 -16.55
CA LYS A 122 -8.41 6.01 -15.30
C LYS A 122 -7.99 4.91 -14.33
N ALA A 123 -8.14 5.16 -13.04
CA ALA A 123 -7.77 4.26 -11.95
C ALA A 123 -8.95 3.46 -11.40
N ALA A 124 -8.66 2.31 -10.80
CA ALA A 124 -9.65 1.62 -9.99
C ALA A 124 -9.98 2.41 -8.70
N LEU A 125 -8.97 3.09 -8.13
CA LEU A 125 -9.18 3.95 -6.97
C LEU A 125 -8.26 5.17 -7.02
N ILE A 126 -8.85 6.36 -6.87
CA ILE A 126 -8.14 7.62 -6.59
C ILE A 126 -8.50 8.12 -5.21
N ASN A 127 -7.51 8.28 -4.34
CA ASN A 127 -7.65 8.85 -3.02
C ASN A 127 -7.06 10.26 -3.00
N ASN A 128 -7.91 11.27 -2.76
CA ASN A 128 -7.51 12.63 -2.44
C ASN A 128 -7.75 12.98 -0.96
N GLY A 129 -8.35 12.05 -0.19
CA GLY A 129 -8.66 12.18 1.23
C GLY A 129 -7.93 11.16 2.09
N THR A 130 -8.68 10.36 2.82
CA THR A 130 -8.16 9.24 3.62
C THR A 130 -8.82 7.94 3.17
N ALA A 131 -8.02 6.93 2.83
CA ALA A 131 -8.54 5.62 2.43
C ALA A 131 -7.87 4.50 3.23
N THR A 132 -8.68 3.53 3.68
CA THR A 132 -8.20 2.27 4.24
C THR A 132 -8.73 1.13 3.38
N LEU A 133 -7.82 0.33 2.82
CA LEU A 133 -8.16 -0.86 2.05
C LEU A 133 -7.86 -2.08 2.92
N ASP A 134 -8.92 -2.74 3.38
CA ASP A 134 -8.86 -3.90 4.29
C ASP A 134 -9.37 -5.18 3.62
N GLY A 135 -9.44 -5.18 2.31
CA GLY A 135 -9.83 -6.29 1.47
C GLY A 135 -10.01 -5.88 0.02
N GLY A 136 -10.41 -6.86 -0.78
CA GLY A 136 -10.72 -6.69 -2.20
C GLY A 136 -9.55 -6.84 -3.14
N THR A 137 -9.90 -7.05 -4.41
CA THR A 137 -8.97 -7.07 -5.54
C THR A 137 -9.14 -5.79 -6.36
N TYR A 138 -8.06 -5.07 -6.56
CA TYR A 138 -8.03 -3.84 -7.37
C TYR A 138 -7.30 -4.14 -8.66
N MET A 139 -7.94 -3.84 -9.79
CA MET A 139 -7.39 -4.18 -11.10
C MET A 139 -7.78 -3.22 -12.19
N ARG A 140 -7.07 -3.34 -13.31
CA ARG A 140 -7.40 -2.72 -14.59
C ARG A 140 -7.45 -3.81 -15.64
N SER A 141 -8.62 -4.45 -15.76
CA SER A 141 -8.78 -5.71 -16.50
C SER A 141 -8.54 -5.58 -18.02
N GLN A 142 -8.62 -4.37 -18.56
CA GLN A 142 -8.35 -4.10 -19.98
C GLN A 142 -6.89 -3.81 -20.29
N GLU A 143 -6.05 -3.67 -19.27
CA GLU A 143 -4.62 -3.47 -19.46
C GLU A 143 -3.91 -4.81 -19.68
N ASP A 144 -3.07 -4.89 -20.71
CA ASP A 144 -2.29 -6.06 -21.06
C ASP A 144 -0.85 -5.71 -21.46
N ASP A 145 0.00 -6.71 -21.69
CA ASP A 145 1.42 -6.55 -22.01
C ASP A 145 1.67 -5.79 -23.33
N GLY A 146 0.71 -5.82 -24.25
CA GLY A 146 0.81 -5.16 -25.55
C GLY A 146 0.34 -3.72 -25.57
N ASN A 147 -0.01 -3.15 -24.40
CA ASN A 147 -0.59 -1.82 -24.35
C ASN A 147 0.42 -0.72 -24.62
N SER A 148 0.07 0.17 -25.52
CA SER A 148 0.69 1.48 -25.65
C SER A 148 -0.07 2.50 -24.81
N LYS A 149 0.66 3.44 -24.19
CA LYS A 149 0.06 4.56 -23.45
C LYS A 149 -0.99 5.34 -24.27
N ASP A 150 -0.86 5.32 -25.57
CA ASP A 150 -1.66 6.10 -26.53
C ASP A 150 -2.74 5.27 -27.24
N SER A 151 -2.89 3.99 -26.90
CA SER A 151 -3.88 3.12 -27.54
C SER A 151 -5.23 3.21 -26.85
N PRO A 152 -6.26 3.76 -27.49
CA PRO A 152 -7.63 3.73 -26.98
C PRO A 152 -8.07 2.29 -26.70
N GLY A 153 -8.64 2.02 -25.53
CA GLY A 153 -9.05 0.68 -25.09
C GLY A 153 -7.91 -0.21 -24.63
N LYS A 154 -6.66 0.17 -24.89
CA LYS A 154 -5.49 -0.43 -24.28
C LYS A 154 -5.07 0.44 -23.11
N ASN A 155 -5.41 0.04 -22.00
CA ASN A 155 -5.48 0.79 -20.77
C ASN A 155 -4.10 0.97 -20.16
N SER A 156 -3.61 2.19 -20.04
CA SER A 156 -2.33 2.50 -19.40
C SER A 156 -2.49 3.60 -18.38
N TYR A 157 -2.57 3.20 -17.11
CA TYR A 157 -2.64 4.12 -15.97
C TYR A 157 -2.34 3.37 -14.66
N TYR A 158 -2.27 4.09 -13.56
CA TYR A 158 -2.17 3.50 -12.23
C TYR A 158 -3.46 2.76 -11.85
N THR A 159 -3.33 1.62 -11.19
CA THR A 159 -4.51 0.92 -10.62
C THR A 159 -5.01 1.66 -9.38
N ILE A 160 -4.10 2.10 -8.52
CA ILE A 160 -4.40 2.89 -7.31
C ILE A 160 -3.54 4.16 -7.31
N VAL A 161 -4.18 5.29 -7.02
CA VAL A 161 -3.51 6.59 -6.82
C VAL A 161 -3.82 7.11 -5.43
N ASN A 162 -2.79 7.34 -4.63
CA ASN A 162 -2.84 8.15 -3.42
C ASN A 162 -2.24 9.51 -3.76
N ALA A 163 -3.08 10.52 -3.92
CA ALA A 163 -2.67 11.82 -4.41
C ALA A 163 -1.84 12.61 -3.39
N SER A 164 -1.17 13.69 -3.82
CA SER A 164 -0.46 14.60 -2.92
C SER A 164 -1.40 15.12 -1.82
N GLY A 165 -0.96 15.05 -0.57
CA GLY A 165 -1.75 15.44 0.61
C GLY A 165 -2.71 14.39 1.14
N ALA A 166 -2.88 13.27 0.45
CA ALA A 166 -3.75 12.18 0.87
C ALA A 166 -3.06 11.18 1.80
N ALA A 167 -3.85 10.41 2.55
CA ALA A 167 -3.38 9.33 3.40
C ALA A 167 -4.04 8.00 3.01
N MET A 168 -3.23 6.94 2.87
CA MET A 168 -3.73 5.61 2.53
C MET A 168 -3.10 4.54 3.41
N MET A 169 -3.92 3.59 3.84
CA MET A 169 -3.51 2.36 4.49
C MET A 169 -3.99 1.16 3.66
N ILE A 170 -3.11 0.19 3.40
CA ILE A 170 -3.41 -1.05 2.68
C ILE A 170 -3.06 -2.22 3.59
N ASN A 171 -4.04 -3.07 3.89
CA ASN A 171 -3.91 -4.20 4.81
C ASN A 171 -3.77 -5.55 4.07
N ALA A 172 -3.48 -6.61 4.80
CA ALA A 172 -3.08 -7.91 4.26
C ALA A 172 -4.12 -8.59 3.35
N GLY A 173 -5.41 -8.27 3.48
CA GLY A 173 -6.49 -8.82 2.65
C GLY A 173 -6.57 -8.28 1.23
N VAL A 174 -5.71 -7.31 0.87
CA VAL A 174 -5.75 -6.62 -0.42
C VAL A 174 -4.93 -7.33 -1.47
N SER A 175 -5.47 -7.41 -2.68
CA SER A 175 -4.74 -7.81 -3.89
C SER A 175 -4.79 -6.70 -4.93
N VAL A 176 -3.63 -6.33 -5.48
CA VAL A 176 -3.55 -5.39 -6.62
C VAL A 176 -2.87 -6.10 -7.77
N THR A 177 -3.53 -6.13 -8.92
CA THR A 177 -3.00 -6.81 -10.10
C THR A 177 -3.11 -5.93 -11.35
N ASN A 178 -2.07 -5.97 -12.18
CA ASN A 178 -2.05 -5.30 -13.47
C ASN A 178 -1.09 -6.06 -14.41
N LYS A 179 -1.58 -6.48 -15.57
CA LYS A 179 -0.79 -7.17 -16.58
C LYS A 179 0.02 -6.21 -17.47
N GLY A 180 -0.32 -4.92 -17.45
CA GLY A 180 0.30 -3.92 -18.32
C GLY A 180 1.74 -3.62 -17.93
N ASN A 181 2.52 -3.22 -18.94
CA ASN A 181 3.93 -2.87 -18.79
C ASN A 181 4.22 -1.38 -19.11
N PHE A 182 3.21 -0.51 -19.03
CA PHE A 182 3.33 0.94 -19.30
C PHE A 182 3.08 1.84 -18.10
N SER A 183 2.48 1.33 -17.01
CA SER A 183 2.21 2.10 -15.81
C SER A 183 2.61 1.35 -14.55
N SER A 184 2.98 2.09 -13.52
CA SER A 184 3.09 1.53 -12.17
C SER A 184 1.70 1.14 -11.66
N MET A 185 1.61 0.08 -10.83
CA MET A 185 0.31 -0.29 -10.26
C MET A 185 -0.18 0.73 -9.26
N ILE A 186 0.67 1.08 -8.31
CA ILE A 186 0.34 2.02 -7.23
C ILE A 186 1.21 3.26 -7.35
N ARG A 187 0.59 4.43 -7.21
CA ARG A 187 1.27 5.71 -7.06
C ARG A 187 0.98 6.31 -5.70
N ASN A 188 2.01 6.72 -4.99
CA ASN A 188 1.91 7.50 -3.76
C ASN A 188 2.56 8.86 -3.96
N GLY A 189 1.80 9.93 -3.76
CA GLY A 189 2.23 11.30 -3.99
C GLY A 189 2.11 11.76 -5.43
N GLY A 190 2.84 12.81 -5.77
CA GLY A 190 2.82 13.45 -7.08
C GLY A 190 3.74 14.67 -7.14
N THR A 191 3.45 15.59 -8.05
CA THR A 191 4.22 16.81 -8.26
C THR A 191 3.76 18.00 -7.40
N GLY A 192 2.78 17.83 -6.52
CA GLY A 192 2.32 18.87 -5.58
C GLY A 192 3.33 19.12 -4.45
N ALA A 193 3.05 20.09 -3.59
CA ALA A 193 3.87 20.38 -2.41
C ALA A 193 3.44 19.60 -1.14
N ALA A 194 2.21 19.09 -1.12
CA ALA A 194 1.65 18.41 0.05
C ALA A 194 2.10 16.94 0.11
N ILE A 195 2.57 16.52 1.27
CA ILE A 195 3.05 15.16 1.50
C ILE A 195 1.88 14.17 1.46
N ALA A 196 2.04 13.14 0.65
CA ALA A 196 1.16 11.96 0.66
C ALA A 196 1.77 10.88 1.56
N THR A 197 0.96 10.24 2.38
CA THR A 197 1.41 9.14 3.23
C THR A 197 0.75 7.83 2.81
N MET A 198 1.55 6.78 2.68
CA MET A 198 1.03 5.44 2.41
C MET A 198 1.70 4.43 3.34
N THR A 199 0.88 3.63 4.01
CA THR A 199 1.34 2.48 4.79
C THR A 199 0.76 1.20 4.20
N ILE A 200 1.63 0.24 3.88
CA ILE A 200 1.25 -1.09 3.40
C ILE A 200 1.61 -2.09 4.50
N ASN A 201 0.59 -2.66 5.12
CA ASN A 201 0.72 -3.63 6.21
C ASN A 201 0.76 -5.09 5.72
N GLY A 202 0.54 -5.30 4.43
CA GLY A 202 0.53 -6.61 3.80
C GLY A 202 -0.20 -6.58 2.46
N GLY A 203 -0.50 -7.76 1.92
CA GLY A 203 -1.20 -7.90 0.65
C GLY A 203 -0.33 -8.47 -0.47
N THR A 204 -0.93 -8.62 -1.64
CA THR A 204 -0.27 -9.14 -2.84
C THR A 204 -0.34 -8.12 -3.97
N PHE A 205 0.81 -7.79 -4.54
CA PHE A 205 0.97 -6.75 -5.56
C PHE A 205 1.71 -7.34 -6.74
N ASN A 206 0.98 -7.68 -7.81
CA ASN A 206 1.54 -8.39 -8.94
C ASN A 206 1.31 -7.65 -10.26
N GLY A 207 2.38 -7.13 -10.83
CA GLY A 207 2.39 -6.50 -12.14
C GLY A 207 2.85 -5.05 -12.17
N GLY A 208 2.47 -4.35 -13.23
CA GLY A 208 2.90 -2.99 -13.54
C GLY A 208 4.39 -2.86 -13.87
N ILE A 209 4.79 -1.74 -14.45
CA ILE A 209 6.23 -1.47 -14.66
C ILE A 209 6.96 -1.34 -13.32
N ASN A 210 6.28 -0.78 -12.32
CA ASN A 210 6.67 -0.81 -10.91
C ASN A 210 5.46 -1.29 -10.09
N SER A 211 5.67 -2.09 -9.06
CA SER A 211 4.58 -2.44 -8.15
C SER A 211 4.12 -1.21 -7.37
N VAL A 212 5.07 -0.45 -6.81
CA VAL A 212 4.79 0.83 -6.14
C VAL A 212 5.74 1.90 -6.65
N LYS A 213 5.18 3.03 -7.10
CA LYS A 213 5.90 4.28 -7.35
C LYS A 213 5.61 5.26 -6.21
N ASN A 214 6.61 5.50 -5.39
CA ASN A 214 6.60 6.55 -4.38
C ASN A 214 7.18 7.82 -5.02
N ASP A 215 6.32 8.77 -5.34
CA ASP A 215 6.66 9.98 -6.09
C ASP A 215 7.30 11.06 -5.18
N SER A 216 7.66 12.19 -5.74
CA SER A 216 8.47 13.24 -5.08
C SER A 216 7.86 13.87 -3.82
N THR A 217 6.58 13.62 -3.54
CA THR A 217 5.92 14.03 -2.29
C THR A 217 5.43 12.83 -1.46
N GLY A 218 5.84 11.61 -1.82
CA GLY A 218 5.37 10.41 -1.16
C GLY A 218 6.24 10.01 0.03
N VAL A 219 5.61 9.74 1.16
CA VAL A 219 6.20 9.01 2.31
C VAL A 219 5.57 7.64 2.34
N LEU A 220 6.38 6.60 2.10
CA LEU A 220 5.96 5.21 1.99
C LEU A 220 6.52 4.37 3.14
N THR A 221 5.67 3.63 3.81
CA THR A 221 6.07 2.60 4.78
C THR A 221 5.50 1.26 4.34
N ILE A 222 6.35 0.25 4.18
CA ILE A 222 5.96 -1.13 3.89
C ILE A 222 6.31 -1.97 5.11
N ASN A 223 5.29 -2.46 5.81
CA ASN A 223 5.46 -3.32 6.97
C ASN A 223 5.54 -4.80 6.58
N ASP A 224 4.83 -5.20 5.53
CA ASP A 224 4.88 -6.54 4.93
C ASP A 224 4.20 -6.54 3.56
N GLY A 225 4.21 -7.69 2.86
CA GLY A 225 3.52 -7.92 1.60
C GLY A 225 4.38 -8.66 0.57
N ASN A 226 3.73 -9.09 -0.52
CA ASN A 226 4.38 -9.76 -1.64
C ASN A 226 4.30 -8.87 -2.88
N PHE A 227 5.43 -8.45 -3.40
CA PHE A 227 5.55 -7.50 -4.49
C PHE A 227 6.30 -8.10 -5.68
N SER A 228 5.73 -7.98 -6.87
CA SER A 228 6.41 -8.33 -8.11
C SER A 228 6.00 -7.37 -9.23
N ASN A 229 6.96 -7.01 -10.07
CA ASN A 229 6.74 -6.11 -11.20
C ASN A 229 6.91 -6.82 -12.55
N THR A 230 6.73 -6.10 -13.65
CA THR A 230 6.93 -6.63 -15.01
C THR A 230 8.24 -6.17 -15.64
N SER A 231 8.66 -4.90 -15.45
CA SER A 231 9.76 -4.38 -16.29
C SER A 231 10.74 -3.36 -15.69
N GLN A 232 10.38 -2.51 -14.73
CA GLN A 232 11.32 -1.50 -14.22
C GLN A 232 11.81 -1.82 -12.81
N TYR A 233 11.03 -1.45 -11.78
CA TYR A 233 11.42 -1.61 -10.38
C TYR A 233 10.26 -2.22 -9.59
N VAL A 234 10.55 -3.05 -8.60
CA VAL A 234 9.48 -3.47 -7.69
C VAL A 234 9.03 -2.27 -6.87
N ILE A 235 9.97 -1.58 -6.22
CA ILE A 235 9.72 -0.32 -5.54
C ILE A 235 10.53 0.78 -6.22
N MET A 236 9.84 1.82 -6.70
CA MET A 236 10.44 3.03 -7.27
C MET A 236 10.23 4.17 -6.29
N ASN A 237 11.30 4.65 -5.67
CA ASN A 237 11.25 5.70 -4.67
C ASN A 237 11.94 6.99 -5.14
N TRP A 238 11.20 8.11 -5.07
CA TRP A 238 11.69 9.45 -5.39
C TRP A 238 11.69 10.39 -4.18
N HIS A 239 11.29 9.93 -2.99
CA HIS A 239 11.29 10.73 -1.78
C HIS A 239 11.67 9.87 -0.57
N GLN A 240 10.77 9.51 0.31
CA GLN A 240 11.06 8.73 1.51
C GLN A 240 10.35 7.39 1.48
N ALA A 241 11.09 6.29 1.61
CA ALA A 241 10.53 4.96 1.72
C ALA A 241 11.23 4.15 2.82
N THR A 242 10.43 3.48 3.64
CA THR A 242 10.89 2.55 4.67
C THR A 242 10.28 1.18 4.43
N ILE A 243 11.11 0.15 4.33
CA ILE A 243 10.72 -1.24 4.20
C ILE A 243 11.09 -1.97 5.49
N ASN A 244 10.08 -2.38 6.24
CA ASN A 244 10.23 -3.11 7.49
C ASN A 244 10.26 -4.62 7.29
N ASN A 245 9.52 -5.15 6.31
CA ASN A 245 9.50 -6.55 5.91
C ASN A 245 8.81 -6.70 4.55
N GLY A 246 8.68 -7.95 4.06
CA GLY A 246 8.01 -8.32 2.83
C GLY A 246 8.89 -9.10 1.87
N THR A 247 8.30 -9.54 0.76
CA THR A 247 9.00 -10.21 -0.34
C THR A 247 8.91 -9.37 -1.60
N PHE A 248 10.05 -9.09 -2.22
CA PHE A 248 10.18 -8.21 -3.39
C PHE A 248 10.91 -8.95 -4.50
N GLN A 249 10.22 -9.23 -5.60
CA GLN A 249 10.79 -9.99 -6.71
C GLN A 249 10.74 -9.18 -8.01
N ALA A 250 11.90 -8.92 -8.59
CA ALA A 250 12.01 -8.31 -9.92
C ALA A 250 11.88 -9.40 -10.98
N ASN A 251 10.94 -9.21 -11.91
CA ASN A 251 10.66 -10.19 -12.97
C ASN A 251 11.05 -9.66 -14.37
N GLY A 252 11.17 -10.59 -15.30
CA GLY A 252 11.29 -10.30 -16.73
C GLY A 252 12.42 -9.32 -17.06
N THR A 253 12.05 -8.18 -17.64
CA THR A 253 12.97 -7.12 -18.07
C THR A 253 13.20 -6.04 -17.00
N ALA A 254 12.85 -6.30 -15.74
CA ALA A 254 13.09 -5.37 -14.65
C ALA A 254 14.55 -4.91 -14.60
N LYS A 255 14.76 -3.66 -14.24
CA LYS A 255 16.10 -3.05 -14.13
C LYS A 255 16.73 -3.28 -12.76
N ALA A 256 15.92 -3.24 -11.71
CA ALA A 256 16.34 -3.53 -10.35
C ALA A 256 15.14 -3.95 -9.48
N VAL A 257 15.43 -4.53 -8.30
CA VAL A 257 14.40 -4.79 -7.28
C VAL A 257 13.98 -3.47 -6.64
N LEU A 258 14.94 -2.70 -6.16
CA LEU A 258 14.71 -1.41 -5.50
C LEU A 258 15.35 -0.28 -6.30
N PHE A 259 14.66 0.85 -6.35
CA PHE A 259 15.17 2.09 -6.91
C PHE A 259 14.94 3.21 -5.91
N THR A 260 15.95 4.08 -5.75
CA THR A 260 15.84 5.34 -5.03
C THR A 260 16.68 6.40 -5.73
N SER A 261 16.15 7.58 -5.88
CA SER A 261 16.86 8.69 -6.54
C SER A 261 16.22 10.02 -6.18
N LYS A 262 16.93 11.10 -6.43
CA LYS A 262 16.37 12.44 -6.44
C LYS A 262 15.48 12.61 -7.66
N TYR A 263 14.29 13.18 -7.49
CA TYR A 263 13.45 13.57 -8.61
C TYR A 263 13.98 14.86 -9.24
N GLU A 264 14.01 14.94 -10.56
CA GLU A 264 14.46 16.13 -11.28
C GLU A 264 13.73 17.40 -10.80
N GLY A 265 14.47 18.41 -10.41
CA GLY A 265 13.94 19.66 -9.86
C GLY A 265 13.44 19.60 -8.40
N ALA A 266 13.48 18.45 -7.74
CA ALA A 266 13.15 18.35 -6.32
C ALA A 266 14.29 18.90 -5.43
N THR A 267 13.93 19.39 -4.25
CA THR A 267 14.90 19.84 -3.24
C THR A 267 15.40 18.69 -2.36
N ALA A 268 14.58 17.65 -2.17
CA ALA A 268 14.92 16.49 -1.36
C ALA A 268 15.44 15.34 -2.23
N ASP A 269 16.41 14.60 -1.70
CA ASP A 269 16.91 13.37 -2.28
C ASP A 269 15.94 12.21 -1.98
N GLY A 270 15.96 11.17 -2.82
CA GLY A 270 15.26 9.93 -2.51
C GLY A 270 15.99 9.17 -1.41
N GLU A 271 15.29 8.88 -0.33
CA GLU A 271 15.82 8.13 0.82
C GLU A 271 15.10 6.78 0.94
N LEU A 272 15.86 5.71 0.96
CA LEU A 272 15.37 4.34 1.12
C LEU A 272 15.99 3.68 2.35
N THR A 273 15.16 3.32 3.31
CA THR A 273 15.56 2.53 4.48
C THR A 273 15.03 1.11 4.37
N VAL A 274 15.90 0.11 4.53
CA VAL A 274 15.54 -1.30 4.55
C VAL A 274 15.91 -1.91 5.90
N ASN A 275 14.90 -2.25 6.69
CA ASN A 275 15.07 -2.86 8.00
C ASN A 275 15.08 -4.39 7.94
N ASN A 276 14.27 -4.99 7.06
CA ASN A 276 14.20 -6.42 6.83
C ASN A 276 13.49 -6.70 5.50
N GLY A 277 13.30 -7.99 5.15
CA GLY A 277 12.59 -8.45 3.97
C GLY A 277 13.42 -9.41 3.13
N THR A 278 12.79 -9.97 2.10
CA THR A 278 13.44 -10.84 1.11
C THR A 278 13.40 -10.18 -0.26
N PHE A 279 14.56 -9.99 -0.85
CA PHE A 279 14.74 -9.29 -2.12
C PHE A 279 15.35 -10.24 -3.15
N ILE A 280 14.65 -10.43 -4.27
CA ILE A 280 14.98 -11.44 -5.27
C ILE A 280 15.08 -10.77 -6.64
N ARG A 281 16.24 -10.93 -7.29
CA ARG A 281 16.39 -10.67 -8.72
C ARG A 281 16.28 -11.99 -9.49
N THR A 282 15.64 -11.98 -10.65
CA THR A 282 15.46 -13.18 -11.47
C THR A 282 16.45 -13.28 -12.64
N SER A 283 17.30 -12.27 -12.83
CA SER A 283 18.31 -12.20 -13.87
C SER A 283 19.56 -11.45 -13.38
N ASP A 284 20.75 -11.84 -13.86
CA ASP A 284 22.00 -11.13 -13.57
C ASP A 284 22.09 -9.73 -14.18
N ALA A 285 21.30 -9.45 -15.21
CA ALA A 285 21.18 -8.11 -15.77
C ALA A 285 20.47 -7.12 -14.82
N GLN A 286 19.74 -7.62 -13.83
CA GLN A 286 19.02 -6.81 -12.85
C GLN A 286 19.94 -6.42 -11.70
N LYS A 287 19.86 -5.17 -11.25
CA LYS A 287 20.50 -4.74 -10.00
C LYS A 287 19.61 -5.10 -8.81
N MET A 288 20.21 -5.28 -7.63
CA MET A 288 19.43 -5.35 -6.39
C MET A 288 18.91 -3.97 -6.03
N ILE A 289 19.80 -2.97 -6.02
CA ILE A 289 19.47 -1.57 -5.77
C ILE A 289 20.02 -0.72 -6.91
N ARG A 290 19.24 0.24 -7.37
CA ARG A 290 19.68 1.33 -8.22
C ARG A 290 19.39 2.64 -7.50
N ASP A 291 20.44 3.36 -7.14
CA ASP A 291 20.44 4.57 -6.30
C ASP A 291 20.66 5.87 -7.09
N TYR A 292 20.45 5.82 -8.40
CA TYR A 292 20.56 6.98 -9.28
C TYR A 292 19.63 6.86 -10.49
N TYR A 293 19.10 7.97 -10.93
CA TYR A 293 18.45 8.07 -12.23
C TYR A 293 19.49 8.40 -13.31
N ASP A 294 20.30 9.41 -13.08
CA ASP A 294 21.44 9.88 -13.88
C ASP A 294 22.57 10.35 -12.94
N GLU A 295 23.65 10.93 -13.51
CA GLU A 295 24.84 11.37 -12.74
C GLU A 295 24.54 12.47 -11.73
N ASP A 296 23.55 13.33 -12.01
CA ASP A 296 23.19 14.48 -11.18
C ASP A 296 22.10 14.15 -10.15
N ASN A 297 21.32 13.09 -10.41
CA ASN A 297 20.17 12.71 -9.59
C ASN A 297 20.46 11.38 -8.89
N LYS A 298 21.01 11.47 -7.68
CA LYS A 298 21.30 10.32 -6.81
C LYS A 298 20.35 10.29 -5.64
N GLY A 299 20.13 9.10 -5.12
CA GLY A 299 19.41 8.84 -3.88
C GLY A 299 20.33 8.16 -2.88
N THR A 300 19.79 7.89 -1.70
CA THR A 300 20.48 7.17 -0.65
C THR A 300 19.72 5.91 -0.30
N ALA A 301 20.44 4.82 0.01
CA ALA A 301 19.89 3.62 0.55
C ALA A 301 20.63 3.20 1.82
N ALA A 302 19.91 2.79 2.85
CA ALA A 302 20.45 2.36 4.14
C ALA A 302 19.84 1.00 4.51
N ILE A 303 20.68 -0.04 4.59
CA ILE A 303 20.24 -1.42 4.87
C ILE A 303 20.72 -1.83 6.27
N SER A 304 19.79 -2.19 7.12
CA SER A 304 20.06 -2.71 8.47
C SER A 304 19.72 -4.20 8.64
N GLY A 305 19.01 -4.82 7.69
CA GLY A 305 18.61 -6.21 7.70
C GLY A 305 18.08 -6.69 6.35
N GLY A 306 17.55 -7.91 6.31
CA GLY A 306 16.97 -8.52 5.13
C GLY A 306 17.88 -9.54 4.44
N THR A 307 17.34 -10.20 3.41
CA THR A 307 18.04 -11.22 2.61
C THR A 307 17.99 -10.83 1.14
N PHE A 308 19.14 -10.77 0.49
CA PHE A 308 19.33 -10.32 -0.88
C PHE A 308 19.93 -11.44 -1.73
N LYS A 309 19.16 -11.98 -2.67
CA LYS A 309 19.56 -13.16 -3.45
C LYS A 309 19.02 -13.14 -4.88
N ASP A 310 19.62 -13.97 -5.73
CA ASP A 310 19.03 -14.28 -7.03
C ASP A 310 17.99 -15.42 -6.92
N ALA A 311 17.35 -15.73 -8.04
CA ALA A 311 16.34 -16.80 -8.07
C ALA A 311 16.91 -18.21 -7.79
N ALA A 312 18.23 -18.40 -7.95
CA ALA A 312 18.92 -19.65 -7.59
C ALA A 312 19.29 -19.71 -6.10
N GLY A 313 18.99 -18.67 -5.33
CA GLY A 313 19.31 -18.56 -3.91
C GLY A 313 20.72 -18.05 -3.61
N LYS A 314 21.49 -17.67 -4.62
CA LYS A 314 22.83 -17.11 -4.44
C LYS A 314 22.75 -15.67 -3.92
N ALA A 315 23.59 -15.35 -2.93
CA ALA A 315 23.71 -14.00 -2.40
C ALA A 315 24.04 -12.98 -3.51
N VAL A 316 23.36 -11.85 -3.47
CA VAL A 316 23.64 -10.67 -4.31
C VAL A 316 24.20 -9.58 -3.42
N ASP A 317 25.40 -9.06 -3.77
CA ASP A 317 26.11 -8.09 -2.95
C ASP A 317 25.35 -6.76 -2.81
N VAL A 318 25.16 -6.34 -1.56
CA VAL A 318 24.58 -5.04 -1.16
C VAL A 318 25.47 -4.33 -0.12
N SER A 319 26.72 -4.73 0.01
CA SER A 319 27.65 -4.23 1.02
C SER A 319 27.84 -2.71 1.00
N ALA A 320 27.72 -2.08 -0.19
CA ALA A 320 27.83 -0.64 -0.35
C ALA A 320 26.70 0.17 0.35
N TYR A 321 25.59 -0.48 0.73
CA TYR A 321 24.41 0.16 1.31
C TYR A 321 24.22 -0.17 2.78
N LEU A 322 25.11 -0.97 3.39
CA LEU A 322 24.95 -1.41 4.77
C LEU A 322 25.20 -0.25 5.76
N VAL A 323 24.32 -0.13 6.73
CA VAL A 323 24.54 0.79 7.85
C VAL A 323 25.73 0.32 8.71
N ALA A 324 26.34 1.22 9.47
CA ALA A 324 27.49 0.92 10.33
C ALA A 324 27.17 -0.24 11.29
N GLY A 325 28.12 -1.15 11.48
CA GLY A 325 27.96 -2.32 12.36
C GLY A 325 27.23 -3.51 11.73
N LYS A 326 26.82 -3.43 10.47
CA LYS A 326 26.21 -4.53 9.72
C LYS A 326 27.17 -5.19 8.74
N GLN A 327 26.91 -6.46 8.43
CA GLN A 327 27.62 -7.22 7.39
C GLN A 327 26.61 -8.09 6.62
N GLN A 328 26.94 -8.39 5.38
CA GLN A 328 26.22 -9.39 4.60
C GLN A 328 26.90 -10.76 4.76
N ASN A 329 26.10 -11.77 5.04
CA ASN A 329 26.54 -13.17 5.15
C ASN A 329 26.55 -13.85 3.78
N SER A 330 27.16 -15.03 3.69
CA SER A 330 27.27 -15.80 2.45
C SER A 330 25.92 -16.30 1.89
N ASP A 331 24.89 -16.37 2.72
CA ASP A 331 23.51 -16.74 2.32
C ASP A 331 22.69 -15.51 1.84
N GLY A 332 23.31 -14.35 1.77
CA GLY A 332 22.69 -13.09 1.37
C GLY A 332 21.97 -12.34 2.49
N SER A 333 21.88 -12.90 3.69
CA SER A 333 21.28 -12.22 4.84
C SER A 333 22.18 -11.11 5.38
N VAL A 334 21.58 -10.04 5.93
CA VAL A 334 22.28 -8.94 6.58
C VAL A 334 22.09 -9.04 8.08
N GLY A 335 23.19 -9.09 8.81
CA GLY A 335 23.23 -9.21 10.26
C GLY A 335 24.26 -8.29 10.91
N ASN A 336 24.40 -8.35 12.22
CA ASN A 336 25.42 -7.61 12.93
C ASN A 336 26.82 -8.16 12.60
N LYS A 337 27.82 -7.27 12.52
CA LYS A 337 29.21 -7.72 12.43
C LYS A 337 29.59 -8.49 13.66
N SER A 338 30.14 -9.69 13.47
CA SER A 338 30.76 -10.45 14.55
C SER A 338 32.12 -9.88 14.85
N TYR A 339 32.31 -9.31 16.02
CA TYR A 339 33.62 -8.91 16.49
C TYR A 339 34.20 -10.09 17.28
N TYR A 340 35.14 -10.82 16.67
CA TYR A 340 35.96 -11.74 17.45
C TYR A 340 36.97 -10.90 18.25
N TYR A 341 36.83 -10.87 19.55
CA TYR A 341 37.87 -10.37 20.42
C TYR A 341 39.00 -11.38 20.45
N TYR A 342 40.06 -11.12 19.70
CA TYR A 342 41.33 -11.78 19.95
C TYR A 342 41.96 -11.05 21.13
N PRO A 343 42.10 -11.70 22.31
CA PRO A 343 42.96 -11.12 23.34
C PRO A 343 44.33 -10.97 22.75
N SER A 344 44.86 -9.74 22.69
CA SER A 344 46.21 -9.51 22.23
C SER A 344 47.17 -10.27 23.18
N THR A 345 47.81 -11.33 22.65
CA THR A 345 48.89 -12.01 23.33
C THR A 345 50.14 -11.14 23.25
N SER A 346 50.20 -10.10 24.06
CA SER A 346 51.39 -9.38 24.36
C SER A 346 51.44 -9.14 25.86
N ASP A 347 51.82 -10.22 26.59
CA ASP A 347 52.59 -10.10 27.79
C ASP A 347 53.32 -11.41 28.04
N THR A 348 54.57 -11.42 27.54
CA THR A 348 55.56 -12.37 28.00
C THR A 348 56.07 -11.88 29.35
N THR A 349 55.43 -12.31 30.42
CA THR A 349 56.02 -12.29 31.73
C THR A 349 55.92 -13.69 32.32
N THR A 350 57.03 -14.38 32.35
CA THR A 350 57.33 -15.60 33.08
C THR A 350 56.87 -15.45 34.52
N SER A 351 55.88 -16.24 34.96
CA SER A 351 55.70 -16.55 36.37
C SER A 351 54.95 -17.87 36.54
N THR A 352 55.63 -18.71 37.29
CA THR A 352 55.37 -20.04 37.84
C THR A 352 53.92 -20.34 38.22
N THR A 353 53.54 -21.53 37.74
CA THR A 353 52.54 -22.50 38.23
C THR A 353 51.73 -22.23 39.49
N THR A 354 50.43 -22.12 39.30
CA THR A 354 49.45 -22.80 40.15
C THR A 354 48.21 -23.14 39.32
N LYS A 355 47.84 -24.46 39.31
CA LYS A 355 46.64 -24.98 38.66
C LYS A 355 45.39 -24.35 39.33
N GLY A 356 44.69 -23.49 38.62
CA GLY A 356 43.33 -23.07 38.96
C GLY A 356 42.46 -23.26 37.70
N SER A 357 41.33 -23.92 37.83
CA SER A 357 40.36 -24.14 36.77
C SER A 357 39.95 -22.80 36.12
N PRO A 358 39.76 -22.74 34.78
CA PRO A 358 39.33 -21.55 34.09
C PRO A 358 37.92 -21.16 34.59
N LYS A 359 37.80 -19.97 35.13
CA LYS A 359 36.48 -19.36 35.36
C LYS A 359 35.91 -18.96 34.01
N THR A 360 34.92 -19.71 33.52
CA THR A 360 34.08 -19.31 32.41
C THR A 360 33.30 -18.06 32.82
N PHE A 361 33.67 -16.93 32.29
CA PHE A 361 32.86 -15.72 32.41
C PHE A 361 31.73 -15.84 31.40
N ASP A 362 30.57 -16.32 31.87
CA ASP A 362 29.38 -16.33 31.06
C ASP A 362 28.76 -14.93 31.01
N ALA A 363 29.06 -14.19 29.92
CA ALA A 363 28.53 -12.84 29.67
C ALA A 363 26.98 -12.84 29.51
N GLY A 364 26.36 -14.04 29.37
CA GLY A 364 24.90 -14.18 29.22
C GLY A 364 24.12 -13.90 30.47
N VAL A 365 24.67 -14.19 31.65
CA VAL A 365 23.95 -14.08 32.93
C VAL A 365 23.75 -12.61 33.36
N GLY A 366 24.68 -11.72 33.00
CA GLY A 366 24.58 -10.29 33.30
C GLY A 366 23.41 -9.58 32.59
N ILE A 367 23.14 -9.97 31.34
CA ILE A 367 22.07 -9.35 30.57
C ILE A 367 20.68 -9.81 31.03
N TYR A 368 20.55 -11.08 31.44
CA TYR A 368 19.29 -11.60 31.99
C TYR A 368 18.96 -11.02 33.35
N ALA A 369 19.98 -10.75 34.19
CA ALA A 369 19.77 -10.13 35.51
C ALA A 369 19.26 -8.68 35.40
N VAL A 370 19.76 -7.89 34.44
CA VAL A 370 19.30 -6.51 34.17
C VAL A 370 17.87 -6.49 33.62
N THR A 371 17.54 -7.43 32.74
CA THR A 371 16.18 -7.51 32.15
C THR A 371 15.16 -7.98 33.21
N ALA A 372 15.54 -8.88 34.10
CA ALA A 372 14.68 -9.35 35.19
C ALA A 372 14.42 -8.26 36.24
N VAL A 373 15.41 -7.42 36.60
CA VAL A 373 15.25 -6.31 37.52
C VAL A 373 14.34 -5.21 36.95
N LEU A 374 14.44 -4.92 35.67
CA LEU A 374 13.56 -3.95 34.98
C LEU A 374 12.12 -4.44 34.89
N SER A 375 11.90 -5.75 34.71
CA SER A 375 10.54 -6.33 34.66
C SER A 375 9.86 -6.34 36.04
N VAL A 376 10.60 -6.58 37.13
CA VAL A 376 10.05 -6.57 38.50
C VAL A 376 9.73 -5.15 38.96
N THR A 377 10.56 -4.16 38.61
CA THR A 377 10.27 -2.75 38.96
C THR A 377 9.10 -2.18 38.15
N GLY A 378 8.90 -2.61 36.89
CA GLY A 378 7.75 -2.23 36.09
C GLY A 378 6.42 -2.77 36.64
N MET A 379 6.40 -4.01 37.14
CA MET A 379 5.20 -4.59 37.75
C MET A 379 4.84 -3.97 39.10
N ALA A 380 5.81 -3.56 39.90
CA ALA A 380 5.55 -2.90 41.15
C ALA A 380 4.93 -1.50 40.98
N TRP A 381 5.20 -0.83 39.86
CA TRP A 381 4.65 0.50 39.59
C TRP A 381 3.20 0.47 39.10
N THR A 382 2.81 -0.61 38.37
CA THR A 382 1.42 -0.78 37.91
C THR A 382 0.46 -1.21 39.03
N ALA A 383 0.94 -1.89 40.08
CA ALA A 383 0.12 -2.30 41.22
C ALA A 383 -0.26 -1.12 42.16
N LYS A 384 0.50 -0.02 42.20
CA LYS A 384 0.27 1.13 43.06
C LYS A 384 -0.76 2.15 42.51
N LYS A 385 -1.30 1.94 41.32
CA LYS A 385 -2.29 2.82 40.67
C LYS A 385 -3.75 2.30 40.72
N ARG A 386 -4.02 1.23 41.50
CA ARG A 386 -5.38 0.66 41.65
C ARG A 386 -5.79 0.55 43.11
N HIS A 387 -5.67 1.66 43.83
CA HIS A 387 -6.40 1.86 45.08
C HIS A 387 -6.79 3.33 45.21
#